data_1a90cd434f6b3aab026a9bdc1e01506f
#
_entry.id   1a90cd434f6b3aab026a9bdc1e01506f
#
_cell.length_a   1.000
_cell.length_b   1.000
_cell.length_c   1.000
_cell.angle_alpha   90.00
_cell.angle_beta   90.00
_cell.angle_gamma   90.00
#
_symmetry.space_group_name_H-M   'P 1'
#
loop_
_entity.id
_entity.type
_entity.pdbx_description
1 polymer ?
#
loop_
_entity_poly.entity_id
_entity_poly.type
_entity_poly.pdbx_seq_one_letter_code
_entity_poly.pdbx_strand_id
1 'polypeptide(L)'
;MFIYLNALKNLLRNKGRNILVSVILLIVMTATTVSLSVGTISDKMIEHYKDSFGVETSIIVDWAYAQANAKKGATQNPDGSFSGNTGDANIDPQTIPLDQYVAFAKSTYVKSTSFNITANYASDQLKPTKPKSAYFSGTLDDLLRKYRASSREEVVKMLGGGKDAENYVDSLIDAKPNAVGMVWAYSDASTIKDFQKNEKQLTEGRMFENQGEVLIGTALAQLNNVKLGDVIEISGNSKTQDSNTIQLTVVGIFEDLKGNATDDPNDVYAGVDDLFTSFDTLYNAHFYRTSLDKMTFYLTNPDATGPFTQELRDKGLPQMFVPYFDLKSYNAIVDPVKKMSRIAVTFGIVILATGAAILVFLSISNIRERKYEVGVLRSIGMKKHQLARGMVYESLTMVIVFTLVGLLIGGLLARPIAGMLLGTTDGINTVAAFTLGPLPLVLLVAAALALLSSLIGILYITRYEPMKILQERN
;
A
#
# COMPACT_ATOMS: atom_id res chain seq x y z
N MET A 1 -10.73 58.09 7.00
CA MET A 1 -9.91 58.04 8.24
C MET A 1 -10.78 58.21 9.49
N PHE A 2 -11.69 59.19 9.57
CA PHE A 2 -12.54 59.46 10.74
C PHE A 2 -13.47 58.26 11.12
N ILE A 3 -14.08 57.58 10.17
CA ILE A 3 -14.96 56.41 10.42
C ILE A 3 -14.20 55.25 11.06
N TYR A 4 -12.95 54.98 10.61
CA TYR A 4 -12.10 53.90 11.13
C TYR A 4 -11.66 54.20 12.57
N LEU A 5 -11.22 55.46 12.85
CA LEU A 5 -10.84 55.87 14.19
C LEU A 5 -11.99 55.83 15.21
N ASN A 6 -13.19 56.14 14.76
CA ASN A 6 -14.38 56.00 15.59
C ASN A 6 -14.76 54.52 15.83
N ALA A 7 -14.61 53.63 14.83
CA ALA A 7 -14.81 52.20 15.01
C ALA A 7 -13.85 51.65 16.08
N LEU A 8 -12.57 52.06 16.04
CA LEU A 8 -11.55 51.64 17.05
C LEU A 8 -11.87 52.15 18.47
N LYS A 9 -12.31 53.41 18.60
CA LYS A 9 -12.74 53.99 19.89
C LYS A 9 -13.98 53.30 20.44
N ASN A 10 -14.93 52.87 19.57
CA ASN A 10 -16.11 52.12 19.98
C ASN A 10 -15.78 50.73 20.50
N LEU A 11 -14.76 50.06 19.93
CA LEU A 11 -14.25 48.79 20.45
C LEU A 11 -13.76 48.91 21.90
N LEU A 12 -13.05 49.99 22.23
CA LEU A 12 -12.53 50.23 23.57
C LEU A 12 -13.60 50.66 24.57
N ARG A 13 -14.71 51.31 24.14
CA ARG A 13 -15.80 51.77 25.00
C ARG A 13 -16.68 50.65 25.52
N ASN A 14 -16.93 49.60 24.73
CA ASN A 14 -17.80 48.48 25.10
C ASN A 14 -16.99 47.19 25.49
N LYS A 15 -16.09 47.32 26.48
CA LYS A 15 -15.11 46.28 26.83
C LYS A 15 -15.68 44.91 27.11
N GLY A 16 -16.70 44.78 27.98
CA GLY A 16 -17.21 43.45 28.40
C GLY A 16 -17.74 42.60 27.27
N ARG A 17 -18.52 43.21 26.39
CA ARG A 17 -19.10 42.51 25.25
C ARG A 17 -18.07 42.18 24.16
N ASN A 18 -17.20 43.11 23.86
CA ASN A 18 -16.16 42.92 22.87
C ASN A 18 -15.17 41.83 23.30
N ILE A 19 -14.89 41.74 24.61
CA ILE A 19 -14.11 40.60 25.18
C ILE A 19 -14.81 39.28 24.94
N LEU A 20 -16.14 39.19 25.20
CA LEU A 20 -16.89 37.94 24.96
C LEU A 20 -16.81 37.52 23.49
N VAL A 21 -17.09 38.43 22.54
CA VAL A 21 -17.00 38.17 21.11
C VAL A 21 -15.60 37.74 20.70
N SER A 22 -14.57 38.42 21.27
CA SER A 22 -13.16 38.14 21.00
C SER A 22 -12.74 36.74 21.47
N VAL A 23 -13.17 36.36 22.68
CA VAL A 23 -12.89 35.02 23.23
C VAL A 23 -13.53 33.94 22.34
N ILE A 24 -14.78 34.13 21.96
CA ILE A 24 -15.47 33.17 21.07
C ILE A 24 -14.77 33.08 19.70
N LEU A 25 -14.43 34.21 19.08
CA LEU A 25 -13.67 34.25 17.85
C LEU A 25 -12.33 33.53 17.97
N LEU A 26 -11.61 33.81 19.07
CA LEU A 26 -10.32 33.16 19.33
C LEU A 26 -10.45 31.65 19.42
N ILE A 27 -11.42 31.14 20.19
CA ILE A 27 -11.68 29.70 20.33
C ILE A 27 -12.03 29.08 18.99
N VAL A 28 -12.99 29.68 18.27
CA VAL A 28 -13.44 29.16 16.96
C VAL A 28 -12.30 29.16 15.95
N MET A 29 -11.54 30.24 15.85
CA MET A 29 -10.41 30.32 14.90
C MET A 29 -9.26 29.40 15.26
N THR A 30 -8.92 29.30 16.55
CA THR A 30 -7.91 28.34 17.03
C THR A 30 -8.31 26.90 16.71
N ALA A 31 -9.54 26.52 17.06
CA ALA A 31 -10.02 25.16 16.83
C ALA A 31 -10.15 24.82 15.32
N THR A 32 -10.60 25.78 14.51
CA THR A 32 -10.65 25.62 13.05
C THR A 32 -9.25 25.47 12.46
N THR A 33 -8.28 26.27 12.92
CA THR A 33 -6.89 26.17 12.49
C THR A 33 -6.28 24.83 12.85
N VAL A 34 -6.46 24.37 14.09
CA VAL A 34 -5.99 23.03 14.51
C VAL A 34 -6.61 21.93 13.65
N SER A 35 -7.91 21.99 13.45
CA SER A 35 -8.66 21.00 12.65
C SER A 35 -8.15 20.90 11.21
N LEU A 36 -7.99 22.02 10.53
CA LEU A 36 -7.46 22.06 9.16
C LEU A 36 -5.98 21.67 9.11
N SER A 37 -5.20 22.03 10.11
CA SER A 37 -3.79 21.64 10.21
C SER A 37 -3.63 20.13 10.43
N VAL A 38 -4.45 19.51 11.27
CA VAL A 38 -4.50 18.04 11.43
C VAL A 38 -4.83 17.36 10.10
N GLY A 39 -5.79 17.90 9.34
CA GLY A 39 -6.10 17.40 7.99
C GLY A 39 -4.88 17.44 7.07
N THR A 40 -4.23 18.60 6.96
CA THR A 40 -3.04 18.75 6.08
C THR A 40 -1.85 17.93 6.53
N ILE A 41 -1.62 17.77 7.85
CA ILE A 41 -0.58 16.87 8.38
C ILE A 41 -0.89 15.42 8.00
N SER A 42 -2.15 15.00 8.16
CA SER A 42 -2.59 13.65 7.79
C SER A 42 -2.39 13.36 6.31
N ASP A 43 -2.74 14.31 5.43
CA ASP A 43 -2.57 14.15 3.98
C ASP A 43 -1.08 13.97 3.61
N LYS A 44 -0.20 14.79 4.20
CA LYS A 44 1.25 14.65 4.00
C LYS A 44 1.82 13.36 4.57
N MET A 45 1.29 12.88 5.70
CA MET A 45 1.67 11.58 6.26
C MET A 45 1.27 10.45 5.31
N ILE A 46 0.06 10.50 4.75
CA ILE A 46 -0.41 9.52 3.78
C ILE A 46 0.48 9.53 2.54
N GLU A 47 0.86 10.71 2.03
CA GLU A 47 1.76 10.85 0.90
C GLU A 47 3.15 10.26 1.21
N HIS A 48 3.72 10.56 2.38
CA HIS A 48 4.98 9.99 2.83
C HIS A 48 4.92 8.46 2.96
N TYR A 49 3.82 7.92 3.48
CA TYR A 49 3.64 6.47 3.55
C TYR A 49 3.46 5.85 2.16
N LYS A 50 2.77 6.51 1.22
CA LYS A 50 2.67 6.03 -0.17
C LYS A 50 4.06 5.85 -0.80
N ASP A 51 4.96 6.80 -0.61
CA ASP A 51 6.31 6.76 -1.17
C ASP A 51 7.22 5.74 -0.47
N SER A 52 6.94 5.47 0.81
CA SER A 52 7.75 4.56 1.63
C SER A 52 7.32 3.09 1.49
N PHE A 53 6.05 2.84 1.20
CA PHE A 53 5.49 1.48 1.08
C PHE A 53 5.41 1.05 -0.38
N GLY A 54 6.27 0.11 -0.76
CA GLY A 54 6.07 -0.67 -1.96
C GLY A 54 4.86 -1.61 -1.81
N VAL A 55 4.15 -1.87 -2.89
CA VAL A 55 3.02 -2.80 -2.90
C VAL A 55 3.48 -4.15 -3.43
N GLU A 56 3.45 -5.17 -2.57
CA GLU A 56 3.67 -6.54 -3.01
C GLU A 56 2.52 -6.98 -3.90
N THR A 57 2.85 -7.40 -5.10
CA THR A 57 1.88 -7.76 -6.15
C THR A 57 2.23 -9.10 -6.75
N SER A 58 1.28 -9.99 -6.81
CA SER A 58 1.38 -11.26 -7.52
C SER A 58 0.24 -11.40 -8.52
N ILE A 59 0.46 -12.17 -9.60
CA ILE A 59 -0.59 -12.45 -10.56
C ILE A 59 -1.25 -13.76 -10.14
N ILE A 60 -2.57 -13.73 -9.94
CA ILE A 60 -3.37 -14.88 -9.50
C ILE A 60 -4.49 -15.18 -10.50
N VAL A 61 -5.03 -16.38 -10.42
CA VAL A 61 -6.21 -16.77 -11.20
C VAL A 61 -7.45 -16.04 -10.66
N ASP A 62 -8.21 -15.41 -11.54
CA ASP A 62 -9.54 -14.90 -11.23
C ASP A 62 -10.55 -16.05 -11.23
N TRP A 63 -10.75 -16.65 -10.06
CA TRP A 63 -11.68 -17.76 -9.90
C TRP A 63 -13.13 -17.39 -10.23
N ALA A 64 -13.54 -16.13 -10.07
CA ALA A 64 -14.88 -15.69 -10.43
C ALA A 64 -15.07 -15.71 -11.96
N TYR A 65 -14.08 -15.22 -12.69
CA TYR A 65 -14.05 -15.29 -14.14
C TYR A 65 -13.96 -16.73 -14.64
N ALA A 66 -13.08 -17.55 -14.04
CA ALA A 66 -12.92 -18.96 -14.38
C ALA A 66 -14.25 -19.73 -14.19
N GLN A 67 -14.94 -19.56 -13.05
CA GLN A 67 -16.23 -20.21 -12.79
C GLN A 67 -17.35 -19.71 -13.73
N ALA A 68 -17.39 -18.41 -14.03
CA ALA A 68 -18.39 -17.84 -14.94
C ALA A 68 -18.25 -18.39 -16.36
N ASN A 69 -17.01 -18.65 -16.81
CA ASN A 69 -16.74 -19.18 -18.13
C ASN A 69 -16.82 -20.72 -18.18
N ALA A 70 -16.52 -21.44 -17.11
CA ALA A 70 -16.73 -22.88 -17.00
C ALA A 70 -18.21 -23.26 -17.16
N LYS A 71 -19.13 -22.43 -16.66
CA LYS A 71 -20.58 -22.64 -16.79
C LYS A 71 -21.12 -22.45 -18.23
N LYS A 72 -20.41 -21.69 -19.08
CA LYS A 72 -20.86 -21.42 -20.45
C LYS A 72 -20.73 -22.63 -21.38
N GLY A 73 -19.89 -23.63 -21.05
CA GLY A 73 -19.72 -24.87 -21.82
C GLY A 73 -20.45 -26.07 -21.25
N ALA A 74 -21.14 -25.95 -20.12
CA ALA A 74 -21.82 -27.06 -19.47
C ALA A 74 -23.30 -27.14 -19.90
N THR A 75 -23.75 -28.28 -20.39
CA THR A 75 -25.18 -28.56 -20.68
C THR A 75 -25.84 -29.01 -19.38
N GLN A 76 -26.87 -28.31 -18.93
CA GLN A 76 -27.64 -28.73 -17.77
C GLN A 76 -28.54 -29.89 -18.13
N ASN A 77 -28.40 -31.02 -17.47
CA ASN A 77 -29.27 -32.18 -17.64
C ASN A 77 -30.64 -31.93 -17.01
N PRO A 78 -31.69 -32.71 -17.42
CA PRO A 78 -33.03 -32.58 -16.85
C PRO A 78 -33.11 -32.87 -15.34
N ASP A 79 -32.13 -33.57 -14.77
CA ASP A 79 -32.01 -33.86 -13.32
C ASP A 79 -31.32 -32.76 -12.50
N GLY A 80 -30.97 -31.62 -13.17
CA GLY A 80 -30.27 -30.50 -12.54
C GLY A 80 -28.75 -30.67 -12.44
N SER A 81 -28.21 -31.83 -12.81
CA SER A 81 -26.77 -32.05 -12.92
C SER A 81 -26.24 -31.41 -14.20
N PHE A 82 -24.97 -31.01 -14.19
CA PHE A 82 -24.30 -30.51 -15.39
C PHE A 82 -23.48 -31.65 -16.00
N SER A 83 -23.88 -32.12 -17.20
CA SER A 83 -23.08 -32.98 -18.05
C SER A 83 -22.71 -32.20 -19.30
N GLY A 84 -21.53 -32.30 -19.66
CA GLY A 84 -20.88 -31.70 -20.81
C GLY A 84 -19.44 -31.59 -20.40
N ASN A 85 -18.62 -31.82 -21.38
CA ASN A 85 -17.21 -31.55 -21.20
C ASN A 85 -17.13 -30.12 -20.62
N THR A 86 -16.86 -30.00 -19.35
CA THR A 86 -16.28 -28.76 -18.80
C THR A 86 -14.97 -28.45 -19.54
N GLY A 87 -14.73 -29.15 -20.62
CA GLY A 87 -13.59 -29.24 -21.44
C GLY A 87 -13.43 -28.25 -22.57
N ASP A 88 -14.38 -27.29 -22.75
CA ASP A 88 -13.95 -26.01 -23.31
C ASP A 88 -13.56 -25.02 -22.21
N ALA A 89 -13.71 -25.35 -20.96
CA ALA A 89 -12.63 -25.24 -20.03
C ALA A 89 -11.49 -26.23 -20.36
N ASN A 90 -11.02 -26.27 -21.58
CA ASN A 90 -9.63 -26.14 -21.90
C ASN A 90 -9.24 -24.71 -21.42
N ILE A 91 -9.49 -24.43 -20.18
CA ILE A 91 -8.60 -23.75 -19.32
C ILE A 91 -7.49 -24.79 -19.14
N ASP A 92 -6.78 -25.06 -20.24
CA ASP A 92 -5.34 -25.23 -20.15
C ASP A 92 -4.94 -24.08 -19.27
N PRO A 93 -4.51 -24.29 -18.03
CA PRO A 93 -4.12 -23.19 -17.18
C PRO A 93 -3.07 -22.50 -18.02
N GLN A 94 -3.50 -21.38 -18.69
CA GLN A 94 -2.61 -20.66 -19.59
C GLN A 94 -1.56 -20.19 -18.63
N THR A 95 -0.54 -21.00 -18.45
CA THR A 95 0.59 -20.66 -17.62
C THR A 95 1.17 -19.43 -18.29
N ILE A 96 1.16 -18.32 -17.57
CA ILE A 96 1.79 -17.10 -18.09
C ILE A 96 3.25 -17.48 -18.36
N PRO A 97 3.73 -17.39 -19.60
CA PRO A 97 5.12 -17.71 -19.91
C PRO A 97 6.07 -16.85 -19.09
N LEU A 98 7.21 -17.43 -18.69
CA LEU A 98 8.22 -16.69 -17.90
C LEU A 98 8.67 -15.40 -18.59
N ASP A 99 8.85 -15.43 -19.92
CA ASP A 99 9.19 -14.25 -20.71
C ASP A 99 8.18 -13.12 -20.58
N GLN A 100 6.90 -13.44 -20.39
CA GLN A 100 5.85 -12.47 -20.16
C GLN A 100 5.98 -11.83 -18.77
N TYR A 101 6.33 -12.61 -17.73
CA TYR A 101 6.65 -12.05 -16.40
C TYR A 101 7.86 -11.10 -16.46
N VAL A 102 8.91 -11.49 -17.20
CA VAL A 102 10.08 -10.63 -17.42
C VAL A 102 9.71 -9.35 -18.19
N ALA A 103 8.79 -9.45 -19.15
CA ALA A 103 8.26 -8.27 -19.85
C ALA A 103 7.42 -7.37 -18.94
N PHE A 104 6.65 -7.93 -18.02
CA PHE A 104 5.91 -7.18 -17.01
C PHE A 104 6.85 -6.46 -16.03
N ALA A 105 7.95 -7.10 -15.65
CA ALA A 105 8.96 -6.53 -14.75
C ALA A 105 9.62 -5.24 -15.28
N LYS A 106 9.64 -5.05 -16.62
CA LYS A 106 10.18 -3.84 -17.27
C LYS A 106 9.24 -2.62 -17.18
N SER A 107 8.19 -2.69 -16.37
CA SER A 107 7.27 -1.58 -16.13
C SER A 107 7.93 -0.49 -15.28
N THR A 108 7.63 0.78 -15.58
CA THR A 108 8.06 1.93 -14.78
C THR A 108 7.39 1.99 -13.40
N TYR A 109 6.28 1.26 -13.24
CA TYR A 109 5.56 1.14 -11.97
C TYR A 109 6.19 0.10 -11.04
N VAL A 110 7.09 -0.76 -11.53
CA VAL A 110 7.79 -1.79 -10.76
C VAL A 110 9.10 -1.23 -10.21
N LYS A 111 9.26 -1.24 -8.91
CA LYS A 111 10.47 -0.83 -8.20
C LYS A 111 11.51 -1.95 -8.17
N SER A 112 11.05 -3.16 -7.89
CA SER A 112 11.86 -4.37 -7.83
C SER A 112 10.98 -5.61 -8.03
N THR A 113 11.62 -6.75 -8.27
CA THR A 113 10.94 -8.03 -8.41
C THR A 113 11.56 -9.05 -7.46
N SER A 114 10.75 -9.99 -6.99
CA SER A 114 11.23 -11.19 -6.34
C SER A 114 10.71 -12.39 -7.14
N PHE A 115 11.50 -12.78 -8.14
CA PHE A 115 11.22 -13.93 -8.96
C PHE A 115 11.99 -15.11 -8.42
N ASN A 116 11.32 -16.23 -8.33
CA ASN A 116 11.91 -17.49 -7.93
C ASN A 116 11.57 -18.54 -8.97
N ILE A 117 12.59 -19.20 -9.48
CA ILE A 117 12.46 -20.37 -10.35
C ILE A 117 13.33 -21.49 -9.80
N THR A 118 12.91 -22.71 -10.04
CA THR A 118 13.60 -23.89 -9.55
C THR A 118 13.87 -24.90 -10.67
N ALA A 119 14.90 -25.69 -10.49
CA ALA A 119 15.15 -26.85 -11.32
C ALA A 119 15.74 -27.97 -10.50
N ASN A 120 15.45 -29.21 -10.88
CA ASN A 120 16.21 -30.36 -10.40
C ASN A 120 17.52 -30.43 -11.19
N TYR A 121 18.64 -30.67 -10.50
CA TYR A 121 19.92 -30.78 -11.17
C TYR A 121 20.58 -32.15 -10.94
N ALA A 122 21.36 -32.53 -11.91
CA ALA A 122 22.28 -33.66 -11.86
C ALA A 122 23.73 -33.15 -12.05
N SER A 123 24.71 -33.87 -11.56
CA SER A 123 26.12 -33.53 -11.75
C SER A 123 26.97 -34.80 -11.77
N ASP A 124 27.94 -34.83 -12.67
CA ASP A 124 28.92 -35.88 -12.68
C ASP A 124 30.10 -35.60 -11.70
N GLN A 125 30.18 -34.35 -11.24
CA GLN A 125 31.22 -33.89 -10.32
C GLN A 125 30.77 -33.95 -8.85
N LEU A 126 29.47 -33.77 -8.58
CA LEU A 126 28.94 -33.68 -7.22
C LEU A 126 28.23 -34.99 -6.84
N LYS A 127 28.66 -35.57 -5.71
CA LYS A 127 27.96 -36.68 -5.06
C LYS A 127 26.95 -36.11 -4.07
N PRO A 128 25.70 -36.57 -4.05
CA PRO A 128 24.73 -36.12 -3.05
C PRO A 128 25.11 -36.56 -1.66
N THR A 129 24.78 -35.75 -0.64
CA THR A 129 25.08 -36.07 0.77
C THR A 129 24.29 -37.27 1.27
N LYS A 130 23.07 -37.45 0.74
CA LYS A 130 22.25 -38.64 0.98
C LYS A 130 21.95 -39.33 -0.34
N PRO A 131 22.28 -40.64 -0.49
CA PRO A 131 21.92 -41.36 -1.70
C PRO A 131 20.42 -41.35 -1.85
N LYS A 132 19.91 -40.78 -2.95
CA LYS A 132 18.51 -40.73 -3.27
C LYS A 132 17.88 -42.06 -3.68
N SER A 133 18.56 -43.17 -3.41
CA SER A 133 18.21 -44.53 -3.78
C SER A 133 16.85 -45.01 -3.24
N ALA A 134 16.32 -44.36 -2.23
CA ALA A 134 15.04 -44.78 -1.65
C ALA A 134 13.79 -44.29 -2.42
N TYR A 135 13.91 -43.27 -3.30
CA TYR A 135 12.73 -42.62 -3.83
C TYR A 135 12.54 -42.72 -5.34
N PHE A 136 13.58 -42.64 -6.15
CA PHE A 136 13.44 -42.74 -7.61
C PHE A 136 14.75 -43.21 -8.24
N SER A 137 14.79 -44.49 -8.56
CA SER A 137 15.88 -45.06 -9.38
C SER A 137 15.77 -44.65 -10.85
N GLY A 138 14.77 -43.89 -11.22
CA GLY A 138 14.56 -43.45 -12.60
C GLY A 138 14.14 -44.55 -13.55
N THR A 139 13.64 -45.68 -13.07
CA THR A 139 13.08 -46.74 -13.91
C THR A 139 11.60 -46.92 -13.70
N LEU A 140 10.91 -47.28 -14.78
CA LEU A 140 9.47 -47.60 -14.71
C LEU A 140 9.22 -48.74 -13.70
N ASP A 141 10.10 -49.76 -13.67
CA ASP A 141 9.94 -50.91 -12.78
C ASP A 141 9.97 -50.51 -11.29
N ASP A 142 10.79 -49.57 -10.93
CA ASP A 142 10.84 -49.09 -9.54
C ASP A 142 9.59 -48.28 -9.16
N LEU A 143 9.07 -47.49 -10.12
CA LEU A 143 7.79 -46.80 -9.95
C LEU A 143 6.64 -47.79 -9.78
N LEU A 144 6.57 -48.84 -10.64
CA LEU A 144 5.55 -49.85 -10.57
C LEU A 144 5.59 -50.65 -9.25
N ARG A 145 6.80 -50.97 -8.77
CA ARG A 145 6.98 -51.60 -7.45
C ARG A 145 6.52 -50.71 -6.30
N LYS A 146 6.85 -49.42 -6.35
CA LYS A 146 6.46 -48.45 -5.32
C LYS A 146 4.96 -48.34 -5.18
N TYR A 147 4.26 -48.17 -6.29
CA TYR A 147 2.82 -48.00 -6.30
C TYR A 147 2.06 -49.34 -6.36
N ARG A 148 2.77 -50.49 -6.38
CA ARG A 148 2.20 -51.82 -6.56
C ARG A 148 1.28 -51.89 -7.77
N ALA A 149 1.63 -51.21 -8.82
CA ALA A 149 0.89 -51.08 -10.06
C ALA A 149 1.45 -52.01 -11.15
N SER A 150 0.61 -52.43 -12.08
CA SER A 150 0.96 -53.30 -13.18
C SER A 150 1.38 -52.50 -14.43
N SER A 151 1.03 -51.23 -14.50
CA SER A 151 1.36 -50.36 -15.62
C SER A 151 1.52 -48.90 -15.23
N ARG A 152 2.17 -48.10 -16.12
CA ARG A 152 2.32 -46.66 -15.98
C ARG A 152 0.97 -45.95 -15.86
N GLU A 153 0.00 -46.38 -16.70
CA GLU A 153 -1.35 -45.79 -16.73
C GLU A 153 -2.08 -46.01 -15.39
N GLU A 154 -1.84 -47.13 -14.73
CA GLU A 154 -2.39 -47.42 -13.41
C GLU A 154 -1.82 -46.45 -12.34
N VAL A 155 -0.52 -46.17 -12.40
CA VAL A 155 0.12 -45.20 -11.52
C VAL A 155 -0.44 -43.79 -11.77
N VAL A 156 -0.57 -43.40 -13.03
CA VAL A 156 -1.19 -42.12 -13.42
C VAL A 156 -2.60 -41.99 -12.85
N LYS A 157 -3.40 -43.08 -12.96
CA LYS A 157 -4.77 -43.11 -12.42
C LYS A 157 -4.79 -43.00 -10.90
N MET A 158 -3.87 -43.68 -10.19
CA MET A 158 -3.72 -43.59 -8.71
C MET A 158 -3.34 -42.18 -8.25
N LEU A 159 -2.61 -41.44 -9.07
CA LEU A 159 -2.21 -40.04 -8.82
C LEU A 159 -3.27 -39.02 -9.24
N GLY A 160 -4.49 -39.43 -9.54
CA GLY A 160 -5.60 -38.54 -9.86
C GLY A 160 -5.91 -38.41 -11.34
N GLY A 161 -5.12 -39.07 -12.21
CA GLY A 161 -5.30 -39.01 -13.67
C GLY A 161 -5.01 -37.66 -14.30
N GLY A 162 -5.10 -37.59 -15.64
CA GLY A 162 -4.90 -36.37 -16.40
C GLY A 162 -3.44 -36.06 -16.70
N LYS A 163 -3.23 -35.01 -17.48
CA LYS A 163 -1.92 -34.66 -18.07
C LYS A 163 -0.88 -34.29 -17.02
N ASP A 164 -1.30 -33.70 -15.90
CA ASP A 164 -0.39 -33.34 -14.80
C ASP A 164 0.18 -34.58 -14.09
N ALA A 165 -0.69 -35.59 -13.86
CA ALA A 165 -0.27 -36.88 -13.31
C ALA A 165 0.64 -37.63 -14.30
N GLU A 166 0.35 -37.58 -15.59
CA GLU A 166 1.21 -38.12 -16.64
C GLU A 166 2.58 -37.46 -16.66
N ASN A 167 2.61 -36.14 -16.71
CA ASN A 167 3.86 -35.34 -16.68
C ASN A 167 4.67 -35.62 -15.42
N TYR A 168 3.99 -35.76 -14.28
CA TYR A 168 4.65 -36.10 -13.01
C TYR A 168 5.26 -37.51 -13.08
N VAL A 169 4.52 -38.51 -13.53
CA VAL A 169 5.02 -39.88 -13.69
C VAL A 169 6.21 -39.92 -14.66
N ASP A 170 6.11 -39.22 -15.78
CA ASP A 170 7.21 -39.15 -16.75
C ASP A 170 8.44 -38.47 -16.19
N SER A 171 8.27 -37.41 -15.38
CA SER A 171 9.39 -36.75 -14.70
C SER A 171 10.12 -37.67 -13.72
N LEU A 172 9.41 -38.66 -13.17
CA LEU A 172 9.99 -39.65 -12.26
C LEU A 172 10.76 -40.72 -13.00
N ILE A 173 10.23 -41.19 -14.13
CA ILE A 173 10.86 -42.24 -14.97
C ILE A 173 12.06 -41.69 -15.73
N ASP A 174 12.02 -40.41 -16.06
CA ASP A 174 13.01 -39.70 -16.87
C ASP A 174 14.19 -39.11 -16.05
N ALA A 175 14.18 -39.28 -14.72
CA ALA A 175 15.23 -38.78 -13.86
C ALA A 175 16.59 -39.43 -14.15
N LYS A 176 17.66 -38.63 -14.21
CA LYS A 176 19.02 -39.14 -14.36
C LYS A 176 19.51 -39.83 -13.08
N PRO A 177 20.33 -40.89 -13.19
CA PRO A 177 20.83 -41.61 -12.02
C PRO A 177 21.76 -40.79 -11.15
N ASN A 178 22.39 -39.76 -11.71
CA ASN A 178 23.29 -38.81 -11.03
C ASN A 178 22.58 -37.54 -10.55
N ALA A 179 21.26 -37.60 -10.31
CA ALA A 179 20.50 -36.52 -9.70
C ALA A 179 21.05 -36.18 -8.31
N VAL A 180 21.31 -34.92 -8.04
CA VAL A 180 21.86 -34.42 -6.77
C VAL A 180 20.83 -33.71 -5.92
N GLY A 181 20.26 -32.62 -6.40
CA GLY A 181 19.39 -31.78 -5.62
C GLY A 181 18.52 -30.84 -6.44
N MET A 182 18.07 -29.79 -5.79
CA MET A 182 17.38 -28.68 -6.44
C MET A 182 18.28 -27.46 -6.50
N VAL A 183 18.17 -26.71 -7.58
CA VAL A 183 18.76 -25.38 -7.66
C VAL A 183 17.63 -24.34 -7.62
N TRP A 184 17.77 -23.39 -6.73
CA TRP A 184 16.84 -22.30 -6.49
C TRP A 184 17.45 -21.02 -7.03
N ALA A 185 16.75 -20.35 -7.91
CA ALA A 185 17.24 -19.10 -8.46
C ALA A 185 16.32 -17.93 -8.08
N TYR A 186 16.90 -16.86 -7.60
CA TYR A 186 16.22 -15.68 -7.13
C TYR A 186 16.69 -14.43 -7.86
N SER A 187 15.77 -13.51 -8.18
CA SER A 187 16.14 -12.22 -8.77
C SER A 187 16.83 -11.29 -7.77
N ASP A 188 16.63 -11.50 -6.48
CA ASP A 188 17.26 -10.76 -5.40
C ASP A 188 17.58 -11.72 -4.25
N ALA A 189 18.87 -11.90 -3.95
CA ALA A 189 19.35 -12.77 -2.89
C ALA A 189 18.82 -12.38 -1.50
N SER A 190 18.54 -11.10 -1.28
CA SER A 190 17.99 -10.61 -0.01
C SER A 190 16.57 -11.12 0.26
N THR A 191 15.85 -11.59 -0.76
CA THR A 191 14.49 -12.10 -0.64
C THR A 191 14.39 -13.58 -0.26
N ILE A 192 15.53 -14.26 -0.13
CA ILE A 192 15.59 -15.69 0.27
C ILE A 192 15.16 -15.83 1.73
N LYS A 193 13.96 -16.37 1.92
CA LYS A 193 13.33 -16.46 3.25
C LYS A 193 14.14 -17.25 4.27
N ASP A 194 14.83 -18.29 3.83
CA ASP A 194 15.62 -19.15 4.71
C ASP A 194 16.78 -18.40 5.37
N PHE A 195 17.43 -17.50 4.62
CA PHE A 195 18.46 -16.63 5.17
C PHE A 195 17.87 -15.49 6.02
N GLN A 196 16.74 -14.92 5.61
CA GLN A 196 16.05 -13.88 6.40
C GLN A 196 15.60 -14.38 7.78
N LYS A 197 15.17 -15.64 7.87
CA LYS A 197 14.70 -16.28 9.10
C LYS A 197 15.82 -16.89 9.93
N ASN A 198 17.08 -16.74 9.52
CA ASN A 198 18.24 -17.43 10.11
C ASN A 198 18.08 -18.96 10.14
N GLU A 199 17.37 -19.54 9.18
CA GLU A 199 17.26 -20.98 8.99
C GLU A 199 18.47 -21.52 8.22
N LYS A 200 19.07 -20.66 7.37
CA LYS A 200 20.36 -20.87 6.71
C LYS A 200 21.27 -19.70 7.01
N GLN A 201 22.55 -19.96 7.23
CA GLN A 201 23.55 -18.93 7.52
C GLN A 201 24.77 -19.10 6.61
N LEU A 202 25.22 -17.98 6.01
CA LEU A 202 26.44 -17.95 5.24
C LEU A 202 27.67 -18.16 6.21
N THR A 203 28.47 -19.18 5.95
CA THR A 203 29.64 -19.49 6.76
C THR A 203 30.92 -18.97 6.12
N GLU A 204 31.00 -18.95 4.79
CA GLU A 204 32.14 -18.47 4.04
C GLU A 204 31.67 -17.73 2.77
N GLY A 205 32.45 -16.73 2.34
CA GLY A 205 32.18 -15.99 1.10
C GLY A 205 31.08 -14.93 1.21
N ARG A 206 30.30 -14.77 0.17
CA ARG A 206 29.23 -13.78 0.04
C ARG A 206 28.00 -14.33 -0.67
N MET A 207 26.88 -13.59 -0.62
CA MET A 207 25.72 -13.89 -1.45
C MET A 207 26.05 -13.67 -2.93
N PHE A 208 25.32 -14.35 -3.81
CA PHE A 208 25.46 -14.12 -5.25
C PHE A 208 24.95 -12.72 -5.64
N GLU A 209 25.63 -12.11 -6.59
CA GLU A 209 25.27 -10.81 -7.16
C GLU A 209 25.17 -10.86 -8.69
N ASN A 210 25.92 -11.79 -9.30
CA ASN A 210 26.04 -11.88 -10.76
C ASN A 210 25.53 -13.21 -11.29
N GLN A 211 25.26 -13.22 -12.59
CA GLN A 211 24.96 -14.44 -13.32
C GLN A 211 26.13 -15.44 -13.23
N GLY A 212 25.82 -16.74 -13.07
CA GLY A 212 26.81 -17.78 -12.99
C GLY A 212 27.42 -17.97 -11.60
N GLU A 213 27.01 -17.20 -10.59
CA GLU A 213 27.42 -17.37 -9.20
C GLU A 213 26.47 -18.30 -8.45
N VAL A 214 27.01 -19.10 -7.52
CA VAL A 214 26.22 -20.08 -6.75
C VAL A 214 26.63 -20.14 -5.29
N LEU A 215 25.64 -20.39 -4.42
CA LEU A 215 25.85 -20.78 -3.03
C LEU A 215 25.67 -22.30 -2.91
N ILE A 216 26.51 -22.93 -2.15
CA ILE A 216 26.50 -24.38 -1.88
C ILE A 216 26.43 -24.66 -0.37
N GLY A 217 25.68 -25.69 0.02
CA GLY A 217 25.65 -26.15 1.43
C GLY A 217 26.97 -26.71 1.92
N THR A 218 27.32 -26.42 3.17
CA THR A 218 28.57 -26.88 3.81
C THR A 218 28.76 -28.40 3.69
N ALA A 219 27.72 -29.19 3.94
CA ALA A 219 27.78 -30.64 3.86
C ALA A 219 28.11 -31.14 2.44
N LEU A 220 27.46 -30.56 1.41
CA LEU A 220 27.70 -30.91 0.00
C LEU A 220 29.11 -30.48 -0.43
N ALA A 221 29.53 -29.27 -0.02
CA ALA A 221 30.87 -28.75 -0.34
C ALA A 221 31.99 -29.61 0.27
N GLN A 222 31.87 -29.98 1.55
CA GLN A 222 32.84 -30.84 2.24
C GLN A 222 32.92 -32.24 1.63
N LEU A 223 31.78 -32.88 1.35
CA LEU A 223 31.74 -34.21 0.74
C LEU A 223 32.46 -34.24 -0.60
N ASN A 224 32.37 -33.18 -1.38
CA ASN A 224 32.93 -33.09 -2.72
C ASN A 224 34.23 -32.28 -2.82
N ASN A 225 34.79 -31.86 -1.67
CA ASN A 225 35.97 -31.01 -1.60
C ASN A 225 35.92 -29.70 -2.39
N VAL A 226 34.72 -29.12 -2.50
CA VAL A 226 34.45 -27.87 -3.22
C VAL A 226 34.77 -26.69 -2.30
N LYS A 227 35.47 -25.68 -2.83
CA LYS A 227 35.90 -24.46 -2.13
C LYS A 227 35.34 -23.20 -2.81
N LEU A 228 35.45 -22.07 -2.12
CA LEU A 228 35.17 -20.78 -2.72
C LEU A 228 36.03 -20.54 -3.96
N GLY A 229 35.40 -20.08 -5.05
CA GLY A 229 36.04 -19.84 -6.35
C GLY A 229 36.04 -21.04 -7.29
N ASP A 230 35.75 -22.24 -6.80
CA ASP A 230 35.65 -23.41 -7.68
C ASP A 230 34.47 -23.32 -8.63
N VAL A 231 34.62 -23.93 -9.79
CA VAL A 231 33.58 -24.03 -10.79
C VAL A 231 32.99 -25.43 -10.74
N ILE A 232 31.69 -25.49 -10.48
CA ILE A 232 30.89 -26.72 -10.53
C ILE A 232 30.07 -26.77 -11.79
N GLU A 233 29.89 -27.97 -12.33
CA GLU A 233 29.07 -28.20 -13.50
C GLU A 233 27.80 -28.94 -13.11
N ILE A 234 26.66 -28.40 -13.50
CA ILE A 234 25.37 -29.02 -13.29
C ILE A 234 24.60 -29.17 -14.61
N SER A 235 23.80 -30.20 -14.71
CA SER A 235 22.95 -30.45 -15.87
C SER A 235 21.51 -30.72 -15.45
N GLY A 236 20.56 -30.55 -16.37
CA GLY A 236 19.16 -30.92 -16.11
C GLY A 236 19.01 -32.39 -15.73
N ASN A 237 18.12 -32.66 -14.80
CA ASN A 237 17.88 -34.01 -14.28
C ASN A 237 16.96 -34.86 -15.19
N SER A 238 16.58 -34.42 -16.36
CA SER A 238 15.73 -35.16 -17.32
C SER A 238 16.59 -35.80 -18.40
N LYS A 239 16.22 -37.00 -18.81
CA LYS A 239 16.83 -37.70 -19.95
C LYS A 239 16.30 -37.23 -21.29
N THR A 240 15.08 -36.69 -21.31
CA THR A 240 14.35 -36.31 -22.54
C THR A 240 14.49 -34.83 -22.88
N GLN A 241 14.80 -33.96 -21.91
CA GLN A 241 15.13 -32.57 -22.19
C GLN A 241 16.59 -32.47 -22.64
N ASP A 242 16.84 -31.69 -23.70
CA ASP A 242 18.21 -31.23 -24.01
C ASP A 242 18.80 -30.64 -22.74
N SER A 243 19.62 -31.44 -22.08
CA SER A 243 20.16 -31.09 -20.78
C SER A 243 21.24 -30.04 -20.99
N ASN A 244 20.83 -28.78 -20.99
CA ASN A 244 21.78 -27.68 -20.96
C ASN A 244 22.65 -27.87 -19.72
N THR A 245 23.94 -27.96 -19.95
CA THR A 245 24.91 -27.99 -18.88
C THR A 245 25.32 -26.56 -18.59
N ILE A 246 25.33 -26.18 -17.34
CA ILE A 246 25.76 -24.86 -16.90
C ILE A 246 26.92 -24.95 -15.92
N GLN A 247 27.84 -24.02 -16.03
CA GLN A 247 28.97 -23.87 -15.12
C GLN A 247 28.68 -22.75 -14.12
N LEU A 248 28.89 -23.05 -12.84
CA LEU A 248 28.58 -22.13 -11.74
C LEU A 248 29.82 -21.96 -10.86
N THR A 249 30.17 -20.70 -10.59
CA THR A 249 31.29 -20.37 -9.68
C THR A 249 30.77 -20.27 -8.26
N VAL A 250 31.36 -21.01 -7.34
CA VAL A 250 30.99 -20.99 -5.93
C VAL A 250 31.52 -19.73 -5.27
N VAL A 251 30.56 -18.84 -4.87
CA VAL A 251 30.87 -17.55 -4.23
C VAL A 251 30.55 -17.54 -2.74
N GLY A 252 29.76 -18.51 -2.26
CA GLY A 252 29.43 -18.62 -0.85
C GLY A 252 29.13 -20.06 -0.43
N ILE A 253 29.42 -20.36 0.82
CA ILE A 253 29.13 -21.62 1.48
C ILE A 253 28.19 -21.32 2.64
N PHE A 254 27.10 -22.06 2.79
CA PHE A 254 26.12 -21.84 3.84
C PHE A 254 25.87 -23.10 4.67
N GLU A 255 25.56 -22.90 5.93
CA GLU A 255 25.10 -23.94 6.85
C GLU A 255 23.57 -23.89 6.97
N ASP A 256 22.93 -25.06 6.93
CA ASP A 256 21.52 -25.22 7.24
C ASP A 256 21.36 -25.44 8.75
N LEU A 257 20.81 -24.41 9.43
CA LEU A 257 20.65 -24.40 10.89
C LEU A 257 19.35 -25.08 11.35
N LYS A 258 18.43 -25.38 10.45
CA LYS A 258 17.26 -26.22 10.79
C LYS A 258 17.68 -27.62 11.23
N GLY A 259 18.92 -27.95 10.97
CA GLY A 259 19.50 -29.25 11.26
C GLY A 259 18.91 -30.32 10.34
N ASN A 260 19.61 -31.41 10.21
CA ASN A 260 19.05 -32.65 9.69
C ASN A 260 18.00 -33.18 10.70
N ALA A 261 16.96 -32.41 10.96
CA ALA A 261 16.04 -32.61 12.08
C ALA A 261 15.16 -33.84 11.92
N THR A 262 15.26 -34.52 10.79
CA THR A 262 14.59 -35.81 10.64
C THR A 262 15.61 -36.87 10.28
N ASP A 263 15.95 -37.72 11.26
CA ASP A 263 16.46 -39.08 11.00
C ASP A 263 15.41 -39.93 10.25
N ASP A 264 14.34 -39.31 9.75
CA ASP A 264 13.34 -39.96 8.90
C ASP A 264 13.99 -40.23 7.53
N PRO A 265 14.29 -41.48 7.20
CA PRO A 265 14.80 -41.84 5.87
C PRO A 265 13.82 -41.46 4.75
N ASN A 266 12.62 -41.07 5.11
CA ASN A 266 11.59 -40.61 4.17
C ASN A 266 11.58 -39.10 3.95
N ASP A 267 12.32 -38.32 4.71
CA ASP A 267 12.43 -36.88 4.49
C ASP A 267 13.44 -36.57 3.38
N VAL A 268 12.97 -36.69 2.18
CA VAL A 268 13.73 -36.51 0.94
C VAL A 268 14.04 -35.04 0.66
N TYR A 269 13.38 -34.14 1.36
CA TYR A 269 13.43 -32.70 1.13
C TYR A 269 14.26 -31.91 2.15
N ALA A 270 15.22 -32.56 2.78
CA ALA A 270 16.07 -31.86 3.76
C ALA A 270 16.85 -30.65 3.22
N GLY A 271 16.80 -30.41 1.90
CA GLY A 271 17.41 -29.22 1.28
C GLY A 271 18.94 -29.11 1.44
N VAL A 272 19.57 -30.18 1.91
CA VAL A 272 21.02 -30.22 2.23
C VAL A 272 21.87 -30.13 0.97
N ASP A 273 21.35 -30.64 -0.13
CA ASP A 273 21.99 -30.64 -1.45
C ASP A 273 21.46 -29.51 -2.36
N ASP A 274 20.75 -28.56 -1.79
CA ASP A 274 20.19 -27.44 -2.57
C ASP A 274 21.30 -26.41 -2.88
N LEU A 275 21.16 -25.84 -4.07
CA LEU A 275 22.00 -24.74 -4.55
C LEU A 275 21.16 -23.47 -4.66
N PHE A 276 21.77 -22.31 -4.42
CA PHE A 276 21.12 -21.02 -4.63
C PHE A 276 21.92 -20.18 -5.62
N THR A 277 21.23 -19.63 -6.62
CA THR A 277 21.88 -18.83 -7.68
C THR A 277 21.01 -17.65 -8.08
N SER A 278 21.51 -16.80 -9.00
CA SER A 278 20.72 -15.70 -9.55
C SER A 278 19.68 -16.21 -10.55
N PHE A 279 18.52 -15.52 -10.60
CA PHE A 279 17.44 -15.79 -11.55
C PHE A 279 17.96 -15.82 -13.00
N ASP A 280 18.81 -14.86 -13.37
CA ASP A 280 19.35 -14.74 -14.72
C ASP A 280 20.20 -15.93 -15.11
N THR A 281 20.82 -16.62 -14.15
CA THR A 281 21.62 -17.82 -14.40
C THR A 281 20.77 -18.93 -15.00
N LEU A 282 19.66 -19.28 -14.37
CA LEU A 282 18.79 -20.35 -14.84
C LEU A 282 17.92 -19.89 -16.02
N TYR A 283 17.45 -18.65 -15.98
CA TYR A 283 16.59 -18.09 -17.02
C TYR A 283 17.30 -18.05 -18.38
N ASN A 284 18.47 -17.45 -18.44
CA ASN A 284 19.24 -17.31 -19.70
C ASN A 284 19.74 -18.66 -20.23
N ALA A 285 19.99 -19.60 -19.34
CA ALA A 285 20.37 -20.97 -19.73
C ALA A 285 19.18 -21.87 -20.12
N HIS A 286 17.94 -21.37 -20.02
CA HIS A 286 16.70 -22.13 -20.19
C HIS A 286 16.67 -23.39 -19.27
N PHE A 287 17.23 -23.25 -18.08
CA PHE A 287 17.42 -24.31 -17.12
C PHE A 287 16.44 -24.16 -15.94
N TYR A 288 15.14 -24.40 -16.20
CA TYR A 288 14.11 -24.30 -15.17
C TYR A 288 12.90 -25.16 -15.53
N ARG A 289 12.12 -25.51 -14.50
CA ARG A 289 10.82 -26.15 -14.71
C ARG A 289 9.80 -25.07 -15.08
N THR A 290 8.81 -25.46 -15.87
CA THR A 290 7.73 -24.57 -16.32
C THR A 290 6.79 -24.13 -15.19
N SER A 291 6.85 -24.76 -14.02
CA SER A 291 6.08 -24.32 -12.84
C SER A 291 6.78 -23.16 -12.16
N LEU A 292 6.19 -22.00 -12.24
CA LEU A 292 6.65 -20.77 -11.62
C LEU A 292 6.19 -20.77 -10.15
N ASP A 293 7.10 -20.95 -9.21
CA ASP A 293 6.72 -21.11 -7.81
C ASP A 293 6.21 -19.80 -7.19
N LYS A 294 6.84 -18.68 -7.46
CA LYS A 294 6.33 -17.37 -7.02
C LYS A 294 6.96 -16.21 -7.77
N MET A 295 6.13 -15.48 -8.50
CA MET A 295 6.53 -14.23 -9.17
C MET A 295 5.90 -13.05 -8.45
N THR A 296 6.72 -12.29 -7.75
CA THR A 296 6.27 -11.11 -6.98
C THR A 296 6.87 -9.86 -7.58
N PHE A 297 6.03 -8.86 -7.77
CA PHE A 297 6.41 -7.50 -8.15
C PHE A 297 6.25 -6.59 -6.94
N TYR A 298 7.18 -5.70 -6.71
CA TYR A 298 7.05 -4.63 -5.74
C TYR A 298 6.83 -3.31 -6.50
N LEU A 299 5.62 -2.78 -6.42
CA LEU A 299 5.29 -1.52 -7.08
C LEU A 299 5.90 -0.34 -6.32
N THR A 300 6.11 0.76 -7.04
CA THR A 300 6.70 1.99 -6.50
C THR A 300 5.86 2.59 -5.38
N ASN A 301 4.53 2.56 -5.54
CA ASN A 301 3.57 3.07 -4.54
C ASN A 301 2.17 2.48 -4.78
N PRO A 302 1.24 2.65 -3.84
CA PRO A 302 -0.13 2.15 -3.97
C PRO A 302 -0.95 2.74 -5.12
N ASP A 303 -0.64 3.95 -5.57
CA ASP A 303 -1.37 4.59 -6.69
C ASP A 303 -1.01 3.95 -8.04
N ALA A 304 0.10 3.20 -8.12
CA ALA A 304 0.51 2.46 -9.30
C ALA A 304 -0.36 1.23 -9.61
N THR A 305 -1.21 0.78 -8.69
CA THR A 305 -2.02 -0.45 -8.84
C THR A 305 -2.94 -0.41 -10.06
N GLY A 306 -3.66 0.68 -10.27
CA GLY A 306 -4.56 0.86 -11.43
C GLY A 306 -3.81 0.93 -12.76
N PRO A 307 -2.87 1.86 -12.93
CA PRO A 307 -2.04 1.96 -14.13
C PRO A 307 -1.27 0.68 -14.46
N PHE A 308 -0.71 0.00 -13.45
CA PHE A 308 0.00 -1.27 -13.65
C PHE A 308 -0.96 -2.37 -14.14
N THR A 309 -2.17 -2.46 -13.58
CA THR A 309 -3.18 -3.42 -14.07
C THR A 309 -3.49 -3.21 -15.54
N GLN A 310 -3.64 -1.95 -15.96
CA GLN A 310 -3.90 -1.63 -17.37
C GLN A 310 -2.71 -2.01 -18.25
N GLU A 311 -1.49 -1.67 -17.83
CA GLU A 311 -0.26 -2.02 -18.55
C GLU A 311 -0.10 -3.53 -18.70
N LEU A 312 -0.42 -4.32 -17.67
CA LEU A 312 -0.41 -5.78 -17.76
C LEU A 312 -1.39 -6.29 -18.83
N ARG A 313 -2.59 -5.70 -18.92
CA ARG A 313 -3.57 -6.04 -19.96
C ARG A 313 -3.06 -5.68 -21.35
N ASP A 314 -2.50 -4.50 -21.51
CA ASP A 314 -1.93 -4.02 -22.78
C ASP A 314 -0.75 -4.88 -23.24
N LYS A 315 0.02 -5.43 -22.28
CA LYS A 315 1.11 -6.40 -22.53
C LYS A 315 0.63 -7.84 -22.68
N GLY A 316 -0.70 -8.08 -22.73
CA GLY A 316 -1.27 -9.37 -23.07
C GLY A 316 -1.57 -10.29 -21.90
N LEU A 317 -1.73 -9.77 -20.67
CA LEU A 317 -2.19 -10.60 -19.54
C LEU A 317 -3.58 -11.17 -19.84
N PRO A 318 -3.76 -12.52 -19.89
CA PRO A 318 -5.05 -13.12 -20.16
C PRO A 318 -6.11 -12.71 -19.12
N GLN A 319 -7.38 -12.66 -19.54
CA GLN A 319 -8.48 -12.25 -18.66
C GLN A 319 -8.69 -13.16 -17.45
N MET A 320 -8.25 -14.41 -17.56
CA MET A 320 -8.30 -15.37 -16.46
C MET A 320 -7.37 -15.02 -15.29
N PHE A 321 -6.39 -14.14 -15.50
CA PHE A 321 -5.46 -13.72 -14.48
C PHE A 321 -5.69 -12.27 -14.09
N VAL A 322 -5.53 -12.00 -12.79
CA VAL A 322 -5.62 -10.64 -12.24
C VAL A 322 -4.43 -10.38 -11.30
N PRO A 323 -3.91 -9.16 -11.28
CA PRO A 323 -2.93 -8.78 -10.27
C PRO A 323 -3.61 -8.70 -8.90
N TYR A 324 -3.03 -9.36 -7.92
CA TYR A 324 -3.39 -9.27 -6.51
C TYR A 324 -2.41 -8.34 -5.80
N PHE A 325 -2.93 -7.30 -5.18
CA PHE A 325 -2.15 -6.29 -4.47
C PHE A 325 -2.28 -6.50 -2.96
N ASP A 326 -1.16 -6.78 -2.28
CA ASP A 326 -1.18 -6.82 -0.81
C ASP A 326 -1.04 -5.42 -0.23
N LEU A 327 -2.19 -4.81 0.00
CA LEU A 327 -2.32 -3.48 0.61
C LEU A 327 -2.59 -3.55 2.12
N LYS A 328 -2.57 -4.73 2.74
CA LYS A 328 -2.97 -4.90 4.15
C LYS A 328 -2.13 -4.06 5.08
N SER A 329 -0.80 -4.13 4.95
CA SER A 329 0.12 -3.38 5.80
C SER A 329 -0.01 -1.87 5.59
N TYR A 330 -0.14 -1.43 4.34
CA TYR A 330 -0.39 -0.03 4.00
C TYR A 330 -1.71 0.46 4.58
N ASN A 331 -2.81 -0.25 4.34
CA ASN A 331 -4.13 0.13 4.81
C ASN A 331 -4.22 0.11 6.35
N ALA A 332 -3.54 -0.83 7.02
CA ALA A 332 -3.50 -0.88 8.49
C ALA A 332 -2.92 0.39 9.10
N ILE A 333 -1.98 1.05 8.42
CA ILE A 333 -1.36 2.30 8.87
C ILE A 333 -2.15 3.52 8.39
N VAL A 334 -2.58 3.52 7.13
CA VAL A 334 -3.16 4.71 6.49
C VAL A 334 -4.66 4.89 6.82
N ASP A 335 -5.42 3.81 6.98
CA ASP A 335 -6.85 3.92 7.27
C ASP A 335 -7.18 4.61 8.60
N PRO A 336 -6.47 4.34 9.73
CA PRO A 336 -6.62 5.12 10.95
C PRO A 336 -6.35 6.61 10.75
N VAL A 337 -5.28 6.95 10.01
CA VAL A 337 -4.91 8.34 9.70
C VAL A 337 -6.01 9.04 8.90
N LYS A 338 -6.53 8.39 7.84
CA LYS A 338 -7.67 8.89 7.05
C LYS A 338 -8.93 9.09 7.89
N LYS A 339 -9.24 8.14 8.77
CA LYS A 339 -10.41 8.24 9.66
C LYS A 339 -10.28 9.42 10.62
N MET A 340 -9.12 9.56 11.27
CA MET A 340 -8.86 10.67 12.19
C MET A 340 -8.84 12.03 11.49
N SER A 341 -8.23 12.12 10.31
CA SER A 341 -8.29 13.33 9.46
C SER A 341 -9.73 13.73 9.17
N ARG A 342 -10.57 12.78 8.75
CA ARG A 342 -11.98 13.03 8.45
C ARG A 342 -12.75 13.52 9.68
N ILE A 343 -12.53 12.89 10.84
CA ILE A 343 -13.15 13.31 12.10
C ILE A 343 -12.70 14.73 12.46
N ALA A 344 -11.40 15.03 12.40
CA ALA A 344 -10.86 16.34 12.72
C ALA A 344 -11.48 17.42 11.80
N VAL A 345 -11.48 17.22 10.48
CA VAL A 345 -12.05 18.18 9.52
C VAL A 345 -13.56 18.36 9.73
N THR A 346 -14.30 17.28 9.96
CA THR A 346 -15.74 17.35 10.22
C THR A 346 -16.01 18.14 11.51
N PHE A 347 -15.23 17.88 12.56
CA PHE A 347 -15.35 18.61 13.83
C PHE A 347 -15.05 20.11 13.65
N GLY A 348 -14.03 20.44 12.85
CA GLY A 348 -13.72 21.83 12.48
C GLY A 348 -14.86 22.54 11.75
N ILE A 349 -15.53 21.85 10.84
CA ILE A 349 -16.69 22.40 10.13
C ILE A 349 -17.86 22.66 11.11
N VAL A 350 -18.11 21.75 12.05
CA VAL A 350 -19.16 21.91 13.08
C VAL A 350 -18.84 23.09 13.99
N ILE A 351 -17.59 23.21 14.46
CA ILE A 351 -17.16 24.37 15.29
C ILE A 351 -17.34 25.68 14.52
N LEU A 352 -16.96 25.70 13.25
CA LEU A 352 -17.08 26.87 12.39
C LEU A 352 -18.55 27.27 12.20
N ALA A 353 -19.43 26.31 11.91
CA ALA A 353 -20.85 26.55 11.74
C ALA A 353 -21.50 27.07 13.04
N THR A 354 -21.16 26.45 14.17
CA THR A 354 -21.65 26.86 15.49
C THR A 354 -21.12 28.26 15.84
N GLY A 355 -19.84 28.51 15.61
CA GLY A 355 -19.22 29.83 15.80
C GLY A 355 -19.86 30.90 14.94
N ALA A 356 -20.16 30.60 13.68
CA ALA A 356 -20.89 31.50 12.78
C ALA A 356 -22.27 31.88 13.34
N ALA A 357 -23.04 30.88 13.79
CA ALA A 357 -24.36 31.10 14.38
C ALA A 357 -24.29 31.99 15.63
N ILE A 358 -23.32 31.73 16.51
CA ILE A 358 -23.10 32.54 17.72
C ILE A 358 -22.70 33.98 17.35
N LEU A 359 -21.80 34.16 16.37
CA LEU A 359 -21.39 35.49 15.92
C LEU A 359 -22.55 36.29 15.32
N VAL A 360 -23.42 35.66 14.52
CA VAL A 360 -24.62 36.28 13.99
C VAL A 360 -25.56 36.70 15.13
N PHE A 361 -25.82 35.81 16.07
CA PHE A 361 -26.67 36.13 17.23
C PHE A 361 -26.11 37.30 18.02
N LEU A 362 -24.81 37.30 18.34
CA LEU A 362 -24.16 38.41 19.05
C LEU A 362 -24.19 39.72 18.22
N SER A 363 -24.04 39.64 16.92
CA SER A 363 -24.13 40.82 16.04
C SER A 363 -25.53 41.46 16.11
N ILE A 364 -26.56 40.65 16.06
CA ILE A 364 -27.97 41.14 16.18
C ILE A 364 -28.22 41.74 17.56
N SER A 365 -27.77 41.07 18.64
CA SER A 365 -27.91 41.61 20.01
C SER A 365 -27.19 42.91 20.17
N ASN A 366 -25.97 43.02 19.61
CA ASN A 366 -25.15 44.25 19.62
C ASN A 366 -25.90 45.45 18.99
N ILE A 367 -26.60 45.20 17.89
CA ILE A 367 -27.34 46.24 17.20
C ILE A 367 -28.59 46.65 17.96
N ARG A 368 -29.29 45.69 18.60
CA ARG A 368 -30.44 46.00 19.45
C ARG A 368 -30.10 46.94 20.59
N GLU A 369 -28.97 46.70 21.26
CA GLU A 369 -28.48 47.54 22.36
C GLU A 369 -28.08 48.97 21.91
N ARG A 370 -27.57 49.11 20.67
CA ARG A 370 -27.20 50.41 20.07
C ARG A 370 -28.33 51.07 19.25
N LYS A 371 -29.55 50.55 19.34
CA LYS A 371 -30.73 51.02 18.56
C LYS A 371 -30.88 52.55 18.71
N TYR A 372 -30.77 53.06 19.93
CA TYR A 372 -30.91 54.52 20.19
C TYR A 372 -29.74 55.33 19.59
N GLU A 373 -28.50 54.93 19.77
CA GLU A 373 -27.31 55.62 19.19
C GLU A 373 -27.44 55.70 17.65
N VAL A 374 -27.89 54.61 17.01
CA VAL A 374 -28.17 54.57 15.56
C VAL A 374 -29.29 55.50 15.16
N GLY A 375 -30.35 55.63 15.96
CA GLY A 375 -31.48 56.54 15.73
C GLY A 375 -31.01 58.00 15.79
N VAL A 376 -30.26 58.41 16.81
CA VAL A 376 -29.70 59.75 16.97
C VAL A 376 -28.74 60.12 15.82
N LEU A 377 -27.84 59.23 15.44
CA LEU A 377 -26.91 59.49 14.32
C LEU A 377 -27.63 59.67 12.99
N ARG A 378 -28.75 58.95 12.77
CA ARG A 378 -29.61 59.14 11.58
C ARG A 378 -30.39 60.42 11.62
N SER A 379 -30.87 60.89 12.79
CA SER A 379 -31.60 62.13 12.91
C SER A 379 -30.71 63.37 12.67
N ILE A 380 -29.38 63.24 12.96
CA ILE A 380 -28.35 64.29 12.68
C ILE A 380 -27.95 64.28 11.18
N GLY A 381 -28.54 63.39 10.33
CA GLY A 381 -28.31 63.38 8.89
C GLY A 381 -27.26 62.36 8.39
N MET A 382 -26.76 61.46 9.21
CA MET A 382 -25.81 60.43 8.78
C MET A 382 -26.47 59.41 7.82
N LYS A 383 -25.86 59.21 6.66
CA LYS A 383 -26.40 58.29 5.64
C LYS A 383 -26.28 56.84 6.07
N LYS A 384 -27.27 55.97 5.70
CA LYS A 384 -27.34 54.55 6.05
C LYS A 384 -26.01 53.80 5.73
N HIS A 385 -25.42 54.06 4.56
CA HIS A 385 -24.20 53.39 4.13
C HIS A 385 -22.93 53.79 4.95
N GLN A 386 -22.91 54.99 5.50
CA GLN A 386 -21.78 55.43 6.36
C GLN A 386 -21.81 54.72 7.73
N LEU A 387 -23.02 54.54 8.26
CA LEU A 387 -23.23 53.80 9.49
C LEU A 387 -22.90 52.31 9.29
N ALA A 388 -23.38 51.73 8.19
CA ALA A 388 -23.07 50.35 7.81
C ALA A 388 -21.59 50.09 7.64
N ARG A 389 -20.87 51.00 6.94
CA ARG A 389 -19.40 50.88 6.82
C ARG A 389 -18.69 50.93 8.17
N GLY A 390 -19.12 51.77 9.11
CA GLY A 390 -18.53 51.80 10.45
C GLY A 390 -18.66 50.48 11.18
N MET A 391 -19.83 49.81 11.09
CA MET A 391 -20.06 48.51 11.72
C MET A 391 -19.26 47.39 11.04
N VAL A 392 -19.17 47.41 9.70
CA VAL A 392 -18.35 46.47 8.95
C VAL A 392 -16.88 46.59 9.38
N TYR A 393 -16.31 47.80 9.48
CA TYR A 393 -14.94 48.03 9.92
C TYR A 393 -14.72 47.56 11.36
N GLU A 394 -15.69 47.77 12.27
CA GLU A 394 -15.61 47.27 13.65
C GLU A 394 -15.51 45.74 13.69
N SER A 395 -16.42 45.04 13.00
CA SER A 395 -16.44 43.59 12.93
C SER A 395 -15.20 43.02 12.22
N LEU A 396 -14.79 43.62 11.11
CA LEU A 396 -13.66 43.17 10.32
C LEU A 396 -12.33 43.29 11.06
N THR A 397 -12.14 44.39 11.83
CA THR A 397 -10.96 44.59 12.66
C THR A 397 -10.87 43.50 13.75
N MET A 398 -11.99 43.19 14.45
CA MET A 398 -12.01 42.15 15.46
C MET A 398 -11.69 40.80 14.85
N VAL A 399 -12.37 40.46 13.76
CA VAL A 399 -12.16 39.14 13.10
C VAL A 399 -10.71 38.99 12.63
N ILE A 400 -10.11 39.99 11.97
CA ILE A 400 -8.74 39.91 11.50
C ILE A 400 -7.76 39.69 12.66
N VAL A 401 -7.85 40.52 13.73
CA VAL A 401 -6.93 40.44 14.88
C VAL A 401 -7.02 39.07 15.54
N PHE A 402 -8.24 38.60 15.87
CA PHE A 402 -8.42 37.32 16.58
C PHE A 402 -8.23 36.11 15.67
N THR A 403 -8.41 36.24 14.37
CA THR A 403 -8.00 35.20 13.41
C THR A 403 -6.49 35.05 13.37
N LEU A 404 -5.73 36.12 13.31
CA LEU A 404 -4.26 36.07 13.34
C LEU A 404 -3.74 35.44 14.64
N VAL A 405 -4.31 35.85 15.79
CA VAL A 405 -3.96 35.25 17.09
C VAL A 405 -4.36 33.77 17.13
N GLY A 406 -5.58 33.43 16.63
CA GLY A 406 -6.06 32.06 16.56
C GLY A 406 -5.21 31.17 15.62
N LEU A 407 -4.72 31.72 14.51
CA LEU A 407 -3.77 31.05 13.61
C LEU A 407 -2.45 30.75 14.31
N LEU A 408 -1.91 31.70 15.07
CA LEU A 408 -0.65 31.50 15.81
C LEU A 408 -0.82 30.40 16.87
N ILE A 409 -1.83 30.53 17.71
CA ILE A 409 -2.10 29.52 18.77
C ILE A 409 -2.44 28.17 18.17
N GLY A 410 -3.33 28.13 17.17
CA GLY A 410 -3.72 26.93 16.49
C GLY A 410 -2.57 26.23 15.78
N GLY A 411 -1.70 26.99 15.13
CA GLY A 411 -0.48 26.47 14.50
C GLY A 411 0.51 25.87 15.50
N LEU A 412 0.67 26.46 16.68
CA LEU A 412 1.50 25.92 17.75
C LEU A 412 0.90 24.64 18.36
N LEU A 413 -0.42 24.58 18.49
CA LEU A 413 -1.11 23.44 19.07
C LEU A 413 -1.34 22.29 18.06
N ALA A 414 -1.26 22.57 16.76
CA ALA A 414 -1.57 21.58 15.71
C ALA A 414 -0.68 20.33 15.79
N ARG A 415 0.63 20.51 16.02
CA ARG A 415 1.58 19.38 16.13
C ARG A 415 1.31 18.47 17.32
N PRO A 416 1.26 18.95 18.57
CA PRO A 416 1.01 18.08 19.70
C PRO A 416 -0.36 17.41 19.62
N ILE A 417 -1.38 18.12 19.12
CA ILE A 417 -2.71 17.54 18.94
C ILE A 417 -2.73 16.47 17.83
N ALA A 418 -2.05 16.73 16.69
CA ALA A 418 -1.89 15.72 15.65
C ALA A 418 -1.15 14.49 16.19
N GLY A 419 -0.09 14.66 16.98
CA GLY A 419 0.64 13.56 17.62
C GLY A 419 -0.24 12.72 18.55
N MET A 420 -1.06 13.36 19.36
CA MET A 420 -2.02 12.66 20.23
C MET A 420 -3.08 11.89 19.46
N LEU A 421 -3.58 12.45 18.35
CA LEU A 421 -4.66 11.85 17.56
C LEU A 421 -4.15 10.73 16.62
N LEU A 422 -2.97 10.91 16.05
CA LEU A 422 -2.43 10.00 15.03
C LEU A 422 -1.50 8.93 15.62
N GLY A 423 -1.11 9.02 16.88
CA GLY A 423 -0.40 7.97 17.62
C GLY A 423 1.05 7.71 17.18
N THR A 424 1.61 8.52 16.28
CA THR A 424 2.96 8.32 15.74
C THR A 424 3.80 9.58 15.94
N THR A 425 4.89 9.46 16.70
CA THR A 425 5.84 10.58 16.93
C THR A 425 6.87 10.70 15.79
N ASP A 426 7.27 9.60 15.18
CA ASP A 426 8.38 9.59 14.21
C ASP A 426 7.98 10.13 12.82
N GLY A 427 6.80 9.79 12.32
CA GLY A 427 6.30 10.30 11.03
C GLY A 427 5.91 11.79 11.06
N ILE A 428 5.49 12.31 12.23
CA ILE A 428 5.07 13.70 12.38
C ILE A 428 6.28 14.65 12.36
N ASN A 429 7.41 14.26 12.92
CA ASN A 429 8.61 15.08 12.98
C ASN A 429 9.22 15.36 11.60
N THR A 430 9.11 14.42 10.66
CA THR A 430 9.60 14.59 9.29
C THR A 430 8.66 15.41 8.41
N VAL A 431 7.34 15.33 8.67
CA VAL A 431 6.29 15.92 7.81
C VAL A 431 5.79 17.29 8.31
N ALA A 432 5.87 17.54 9.60
CA ALA A 432 5.28 18.71 10.24
C ALA A 432 6.20 19.92 10.34
N ALA A 433 6.85 20.35 9.25
CA ALA A 433 7.27 21.74 9.13
C ALA A 433 6.03 22.64 9.24
N PHE A 434 6.16 23.81 9.90
CA PHE A 434 5.07 24.79 10.04
C PHE A 434 4.36 24.97 8.71
N THR A 435 3.16 24.36 8.56
CA THR A 435 2.50 24.32 7.26
C THR A 435 1.65 25.57 7.13
N LEU A 436 2.12 26.54 6.35
CA LEU A 436 1.34 27.72 5.96
C LEU A 436 0.13 27.36 5.04
N GLY A 437 0.00 26.07 4.68
CA GLY A 437 -1.04 25.56 3.78
C GLY A 437 -2.49 25.96 4.14
N PRO A 438 -2.94 25.81 5.39
CA PRO A 438 -4.31 26.19 5.75
C PRO A 438 -4.53 27.71 5.90
N LEU A 439 -3.47 28.51 5.95
CA LEU A 439 -3.53 29.95 6.22
C LEU A 439 -4.45 30.72 5.24
N PRO A 440 -4.33 30.59 3.92
CA PRO A 440 -5.21 31.32 3.00
C PRO A 440 -6.68 30.90 3.15
N LEU A 441 -6.95 29.62 3.39
CA LEU A 441 -8.29 29.10 3.60
C LEU A 441 -8.90 29.63 4.89
N VAL A 442 -8.16 29.64 5.99
CA VAL A 442 -8.64 30.18 7.29
C VAL A 442 -8.92 31.69 7.18
N LEU A 443 -8.06 32.44 6.50
CA LEU A 443 -8.29 33.89 6.27
C LEU A 443 -9.53 34.13 5.40
N LEU A 444 -9.74 33.34 4.35
CA LEU A 444 -10.91 33.45 3.50
C LEU A 444 -12.21 33.14 4.27
N VAL A 445 -12.20 32.08 5.06
CA VAL A 445 -13.33 31.69 5.92
C VAL A 445 -13.61 32.79 6.96
N ALA A 446 -12.58 33.34 7.59
CA ALA A 446 -12.72 34.43 8.54
C ALA A 446 -13.32 35.69 7.91
N ALA A 447 -12.86 36.04 6.71
CA ALA A 447 -13.43 37.17 5.95
C ALA A 447 -14.90 36.93 5.58
N ALA A 448 -15.24 35.71 5.15
CA ALA A 448 -16.63 35.32 4.86
C ALA A 448 -17.52 35.42 6.11
N LEU A 449 -17.07 34.96 7.26
CA LEU A 449 -17.79 35.08 8.53
C LEU A 449 -18.02 36.54 8.93
N ALA A 450 -16.99 37.38 8.80
CA ALA A 450 -17.08 38.80 9.09
C ALA A 450 -18.12 39.50 8.18
N LEU A 451 -18.09 39.20 6.89
CA LEU A 451 -19.03 39.73 5.92
C LEU A 451 -20.47 39.27 6.20
N LEU A 452 -20.68 37.98 6.46
CA LEU A 452 -22.00 37.42 6.78
C LEU A 452 -22.58 38.05 8.05
N SER A 453 -21.80 38.10 9.12
CA SER A 453 -22.19 38.72 10.39
C SER A 453 -22.56 40.19 10.22
N SER A 454 -21.76 40.94 9.45
CA SER A 454 -22.00 42.35 9.17
C SER A 454 -23.21 42.57 8.29
N LEU A 455 -23.44 41.76 7.24
CA LEU A 455 -24.54 41.86 6.31
C LEU A 455 -25.88 41.66 7.02
N ILE A 456 -25.99 40.65 7.88
CA ILE A 456 -27.17 40.38 8.68
C ILE A 456 -27.45 41.57 9.60
N GLY A 457 -26.41 42.13 10.20
CA GLY A 457 -26.52 43.33 11.03
C GLY A 457 -27.04 44.53 10.26
N ILE A 458 -26.56 44.75 9.03
CA ILE A 458 -26.98 45.85 8.15
C ILE A 458 -28.43 45.64 7.74
N LEU A 459 -28.83 44.43 7.34
CA LEU A 459 -30.21 44.11 6.96
C LEU A 459 -31.20 44.37 8.10
N TYR A 460 -30.78 44.08 9.34
CA TYR A 460 -31.59 44.34 10.51
C TYR A 460 -31.80 45.86 10.73
N ILE A 461 -30.73 46.70 10.61
CA ILE A 461 -30.80 48.14 10.78
C ILE A 461 -31.64 48.81 9.66
N THR A 462 -31.52 48.33 8.43
CA THR A 462 -32.23 48.96 7.28
C THR A 462 -33.74 48.81 7.36
N ARG A 463 -34.24 47.84 8.10
CA ARG A 463 -35.67 47.62 8.33
C ARG A 463 -36.28 48.55 9.39
N TYR A 464 -35.48 49.26 10.20
CA TYR A 464 -35.98 50.16 11.23
C TYR A 464 -36.20 51.57 10.71
N GLU A 465 -37.42 52.12 10.97
CA GLU A 465 -37.77 53.52 10.73
C GLU A 465 -37.32 54.38 11.93
N PRO A 466 -36.57 55.47 11.71
CA PRO A 466 -36.00 56.31 12.82
C PRO A 466 -37.06 56.88 13.75
N MET A 467 -38.22 57.24 13.20
CA MET A 467 -39.32 57.83 13.98
C MET A 467 -39.93 56.89 15.01
N LYS A 468 -40.06 55.60 14.71
CA LYS A 468 -40.60 54.60 15.67
C LYS A 468 -39.64 54.37 16.86
N ILE A 469 -38.33 54.44 16.63
CA ILE A 469 -37.33 54.24 17.67
C ILE A 469 -37.33 55.32 18.74
N LEU A 470 -37.58 56.58 18.34
CA LEU A 470 -37.63 57.74 19.24
C LEU A 470 -38.99 57.81 20.00
N GLN A 471 -40.06 57.25 19.47
CA GLN A 471 -41.39 57.19 20.10
C GLN A 471 -41.54 56.06 21.15
N GLU A 472 -40.77 54.96 21.06
CA GLU A 472 -40.87 53.83 22.01
C GLU A 472 -40.31 54.16 23.45
N ARG A 473 -39.85 55.37 23.71
CA ARG A 473 -39.29 55.77 25.00
C ARG A 473 -40.14 56.73 25.85
N ASN A 474 -41.39 57.01 25.41
CA ASN A 474 -42.36 57.73 26.22
C ASN A 474 -43.37 56.79 26.84
#